data_fa59c2b1c03d516edd9e6b2b7480e81f
#
_entry.id   fa59c2b1c03d516edd9e6b2b7480e81f
#
_cell.length_a   1.000
_cell.length_b   1.000
_cell.length_c   1.000
_cell.angle_alpha   90.00
_cell.angle_beta   90.00
_cell.angle_gamma   90.00
#
_symmetry.space_group_name_H-M   'P 1'
#
loop_
_entity.id
_entity.type
_entity.pdbx_description
1 polymer ?
#
loop_
_entity_poly.entity_id
_entity_poly.type
_entity_poly.pdbx_seq_one_letter_code
_entity_poly.pdbx_strand_id
1 'polypeptide(L)'
;MIEATSCGGVVIFRGKVLLLYKNYKNKYEGWVLPKGTVEKGEEHDETALREVKEETGVSASIIKYVGKSNYTFNTAFDVVNKDVHWYLMMSDSYYSKPQREEYFVDSGYYKYHEAYHLLKFPNEKQILEQAYSECVDLKKKNLWGNKKYY
;
A
#
# COMPACT_ATOMS: atom_id res chain seq x y z
N MET A 1 2.68 -13.74 -22.24
CA MET A 1 2.36 -13.13 -20.93
C MET A 1 3.54 -12.32 -20.43
N ILE A 2 3.26 -11.11 -19.96
CA ILE A 2 4.28 -10.24 -19.37
C ILE A 2 4.23 -10.39 -17.86
N GLU A 3 5.40 -10.56 -17.24
CA GLU A 3 5.55 -10.56 -15.80
C GLU A 3 5.94 -9.16 -15.33
N ALA A 4 5.27 -8.64 -14.30
CA ALA A 4 5.57 -7.33 -13.75
C ALA A 4 5.59 -7.40 -12.22
N THR A 5 6.36 -6.52 -11.59
CA THR A 5 6.50 -6.47 -10.14
C THR A 5 6.25 -5.06 -9.65
N SER A 6 5.40 -4.95 -8.65
CA SER A 6 5.14 -3.70 -7.92
C SER A 6 5.40 -3.91 -6.44
N CYS A 7 5.58 -2.81 -5.73
CA CYS A 7 5.72 -2.83 -4.28
C CYS A 7 4.89 -1.71 -3.68
N GLY A 8 4.36 -1.93 -2.50
CA GLY A 8 3.53 -0.95 -1.83
C GLY A 8 3.52 -1.10 -0.32
N GLY A 9 2.72 -0.28 0.32
CA GLY A 9 2.70 -0.21 1.76
C GLY A 9 1.31 -0.12 2.37
N VAL A 10 1.18 -0.76 3.52
CA VAL A 10 0.08 -0.55 4.45
C VAL A 10 0.63 0.38 5.52
N VAL A 11 0.30 1.66 5.43
CA VAL A 11 0.85 2.70 6.29
C VAL A 11 -0.13 2.97 7.44
N ILE A 12 0.35 2.82 8.66
CA ILE A 12 -0.49 2.97 9.86
C ILE A 12 0.04 4.09 10.75
N PHE A 13 -0.88 4.96 11.17
CA PHE A 13 -0.62 5.99 12.18
C PHE A 13 -1.75 5.99 13.16
N ARG A 14 -1.43 5.80 14.46
CA ARG A 14 -2.39 5.74 15.57
C ARG A 14 -3.56 4.78 15.28
N GLY A 15 -3.22 3.61 14.70
CA GLY A 15 -4.19 2.57 14.41
C GLY A 15 -5.04 2.78 13.18
N LYS A 16 -4.82 3.87 12.43
CA LYS A 16 -5.57 4.16 11.21
C LYS A 16 -4.69 3.93 9.98
N VAL A 17 -5.32 3.52 8.91
CA VAL A 17 -4.69 3.04 7.67
C VAL A 17 -4.81 4.09 6.56
N LEU A 18 -3.70 4.38 5.90
CA LEU A 18 -3.65 5.31 4.77
C LEU A 18 -4.22 4.66 3.51
N LEU A 19 -5.24 5.27 2.94
CA LEU A 19 -5.83 4.86 1.68
C LEU A 19 -5.81 6.00 0.66
N LEU A 20 -5.84 5.61 -0.61
CA LEU A 20 -5.98 6.52 -1.75
C LEU A 20 -7.31 6.30 -2.46
N TYR A 21 -7.96 7.37 -2.89
CA TYR A 21 -9.12 7.27 -3.75
C TYR A 21 -8.69 7.49 -5.19
N LYS A 22 -8.87 6.47 -6.02
CA LYS A 22 -8.48 6.48 -7.43
C LYS A 22 -9.72 6.66 -8.30
N ASN A 23 -9.64 7.58 -9.26
CA ASN A 23 -10.67 7.76 -10.29
C ASN A 23 -9.97 7.73 -11.65
N TYR A 24 -9.95 6.55 -12.28
CA TYR A 24 -9.21 6.32 -13.51
C TYR A 24 -10.16 6.24 -14.70
N LYS A 25 -10.50 7.39 -15.30
CA LYS A 25 -11.17 7.51 -16.62
C LYS A 25 -12.29 6.51 -16.86
N ASN A 26 -13.25 6.38 -15.96
CA ASN A 26 -14.38 5.45 -16.09
C ASN A 26 -13.98 3.96 -16.09
N LYS A 27 -12.69 3.63 -15.89
CA LYS A 27 -12.23 2.23 -15.82
C LYS A 27 -12.25 1.68 -14.40
N TYR A 28 -11.93 2.52 -13.43
CA TYR A 28 -11.95 2.14 -12.03
C TYR A 28 -12.15 3.38 -11.17
N GLU A 29 -12.99 3.24 -10.18
CA GLU A 29 -13.17 4.28 -9.16
C GLU A 29 -13.30 3.60 -7.79
N GLY A 30 -12.50 4.03 -6.83
CA GLY A 30 -12.58 3.52 -5.46
C GLY A 30 -11.29 3.66 -4.69
N TRP A 31 -11.33 3.22 -3.44
CA TRP A 31 -10.19 3.28 -2.52
C TRP A 31 -9.24 2.12 -2.77
N VAL A 32 -7.95 2.42 -2.69
CA VAL A 32 -6.86 1.44 -2.90
C VAL A 32 -5.73 1.70 -1.91
N LEU A 33 -4.87 0.69 -1.76
CA LEU A 33 -3.59 0.82 -1.06
C LEU A 33 -2.53 1.39 -2.03
N PRO A 34 -1.60 2.23 -1.55
CA PRO A 34 -0.56 2.79 -2.42
C PRO A 34 0.46 1.73 -2.83
N LYS A 35 0.80 1.72 -4.11
CA LYS A 35 1.78 0.81 -4.69
C LYS A 35 2.20 1.28 -6.08
N GLY A 36 3.33 0.80 -6.55
CA GLY A 36 3.75 1.05 -7.93
C GLY A 36 4.91 0.18 -8.36
N THR A 37 5.31 0.35 -9.62
CA THR A 37 6.23 -0.53 -10.32
C THR A 37 7.67 -0.34 -9.87
N VAL A 38 8.38 -1.45 -9.71
CA VAL A 38 9.82 -1.46 -9.42
C VAL A 38 10.57 -0.83 -10.57
N GLU A 39 11.46 0.11 -10.27
CA GLU A 39 12.35 0.71 -11.25
C GLU A 39 13.68 -0.04 -11.28
N LYS A 40 14.38 0.06 -12.42
CA LYS A 40 15.65 -0.62 -12.62
C LYS A 40 16.64 -0.24 -11.50
N GLY A 41 17.20 -1.26 -10.85
CA GLY A 41 18.18 -1.06 -9.80
C GLY A 41 17.61 -0.83 -8.41
N GLU A 42 16.28 -0.75 -8.27
CA GLU A 42 15.66 -0.59 -6.96
C GLU A 42 15.50 -1.92 -6.23
N GLU A 43 15.72 -1.90 -4.93
CA GLU A 43 15.28 -2.97 -4.05
C GLU A 43 13.78 -2.82 -3.77
N HIS A 44 13.09 -3.90 -3.41
CA HIS A 44 11.64 -3.87 -3.19
C HIS A 44 11.21 -2.88 -2.09
N ASP A 45 11.95 -2.82 -1.01
CA ASP A 45 11.65 -1.88 0.09
C ASP A 45 11.81 -0.42 -0.36
N GLU A 46 12.83 -0.14 -1.18
CA GLU A 46 13.03 1.19 -1.75
C GLU A 46 11.86 1.59 -2.66
N THR A 47 11.41 0.66 -3.51
CA THR A 47 10.25 0.89 -4.38
C THR A 47 9.01 1.20 -3.55
N ALA A 48 8.76 0.41 -2.52
CA ALA A 48 7.59 0.59 -1.66
C ALA A 48 7.59 1.98 -1.01
N LEU A 49 8.71 2.40 -0.45
CA LEU A 49 8.84 3.73 0.16
C LEU A 49 8.67 4.85 -0.86
N ARG A 50 9.30 4.70 -2.03
CA ARG A 50 9.21 5.70 -3.10
C ARG A 50 7.78 5.86 -3.60
N GLU A 51 7.09 4.75 -3.87
CA GLU A 51 5.73 4.79 -4.39
C GLU A 51 4.74 5.36 -3.37
N VAL A 52 4.88 5.01 -2.09
CA VAL A 52 4.06 5.60 -1.05
C VAL A 52 4.27 7.12 -1.02
N LYS A 53 5.52 7.57 -1.09
CA LYS A 53 5.84 9.00 -1.09
C LYS A 53 5.29 9.71 -2.32
N GLU A 54 5.45 9.12 -3.51
CA GLU A 54 4.96 9.72 -4.75
C GLU A 54 3.45 9.82 -4.79
N GLU A 55 2.75 8.75 -4.42
CA GLU A 55 1.29 8.70 -4.54
C GLU A 55 0.56 9.43 -3.41
N THR A 56 1.11 9.42 -2.21
CA THR A 56 0.42 9.93 -1.01
C THR A 56 1.08 11.14 -0.36
N GLY A 57 2.30 11.49 -0.76
CA GLY A 57 3.07 12.55 -0.10
C GLY A 57 3.66 12.15 1.25
N VAL A 58 3.45 10.90 1.69
CA VAL A 58 3.84 10.46 3.04
C VAL A 58 5.24 9.86 3.04
N SER A 59 6.10 10.39 3.92
CA SER A 59 7.41 9.81 4.20
C SER A 59 7.25 8.78 5.31
N ALA A 60 7.07 7.52 4.92
CA ALA A 60 6.84 6.44 5.87
C ALA A 60 8.12 5.70 6.23
N SER A 61 8.07 4.93 7.30
CA SER A 61 9.17 4.04 7.72
C SER A 61 8.69 2.60 7.62
N ILE A 62 9.52 1.72 7.08
CA ILE A 62 9.19 0.29 6.98
C ILE A 62 9.34 -0.36 8.35
N ILE A 63 8.32 -1.15 8.71
CA ILE A 63 8.30 -1.97 9.92
C ILE A 63 8.70 -3.40 9.58
N LYS A 64 8.02 -4.01 8.61
CA LYS A 64 8.37 -5.38 8.16
C LYS A 64 7.67 -5.72 6.85
N TYR A 65 8.18 -6.73 6.18
CA TYR A 65 7.55 -7.30 5.00
C TYR A 65 6.30 -8.10 5.42
N VAL A 66 5.20 -7.87 4.71
CA VAL A 66 3.92 -8.55 5.02
C VAL A 66 3.72 -9.77 4.16
N GLY A 67 3.92 -9.64 2.86
CA GLY A 67 3.65 -10.70 1.93
C GLY A 67 3.42 -10.21 0.51
N LYS A 68 3.00 -11.14 -0.33
CA LYS A 68 2.84 -10.91 -1.76
C LYS A 68 1.41 -11.20 -2.18
N SER A 69 0.86 -10.34 -3.03
CA SER A 69 -0.38 -10.61 -3.75
C SER A 69 -0.09 -10.71 -5.23
N ASN A 70 -1.01 -11.31 -5.98
CA ASN A 70 -0.85 -11.52 -7.41
C ASN A 70 -2.17 -11.23 -8.11
N TYR A 71 -2.11 -10.59 -9.26
CA TYR A 71 -3.28 -10.44 -10.12
C TYR A 71 -2.86 -10.38 -11.58
N THR A 72 -3.82 -10.69 -12.45
CA THR A 72 -3.61 -10.70 -13.88
C THR A 72 -4.58 -9.73 -14.53
N PHE A 73 -4.12 -8.98 -15.51
CA PHE A 73 -4.98 -8.08 -16.27
C PHE A 73 -4.58 -8.06 -17.74
N ASN A 74 -5.53 -7.65 -18.57
CA ASN A 74 -5.31 -7.56 -20.01
C ASN A 74 -5.04 -6.12 -20.42
N THR A 75 -4.05 -5.96 -21.32
CA THR A 75 -3.86 -4.71 -22.06
C THR A 75 -4.35 -4.92 -23.49
N ALA A 76 -4.23 -3.91 -24.35
CA ALA A 76 -4.59 -4.01 -25.76
C ALA A 76 -3.79 -5.10 -26.49
N PHE A 77 -2.57 -5.41 -26.03
CA PHE A 77 -1.63 -6.28 -26.74
C PHE A 77 -1.20 -7.51 -25.96
N ASP A 78 -1.38 -7.54 -24.64
CA ASP A 78 -0.80 -8.59 -23.80
C ASP A 78 -1.66 -8.90 -22.58
N VAL A 79 -1.33 -10.05 -21.99
CA VAL A 79 -1.79 -10.40 -20.64
C VAL A 79 -0.63 -10.12 -19.69
N VAL A 80 -0.88 -9.34 -18.65
CA VAL A 80 0.13 -8.98 -17.65
C VAL A 80 -0.19 -9.71 -16.35
N ASN A 81 0.80 -10.45 -15.83
CA ASN A 81 0.72 -11.08 -14.52
C ASN A 81 1.58 -10.26 -13.55
N LYS A 82 0.97 -9.69 -12.53
CA LYS A 82 1.66 -8.78 -11.61
C LYS A 82 1.72 -9.33 -10.20
N ASP A 83 2.94 -9.40 -9.67
CA ASP A 83 3.19 -9.62 -8.25
C ASP A 83 3.31 -8.28 -7.56
N VAL A 84 2.71 -8.16 -6.39
CA VAL A 84 2.84 -6.96 -5.55
C VAL A 84 3.39 -7.38 -4.19
N HIS A 85 4.53 -6.81 -3.82
CA HIS A 85 5.14 -7.02 -2.51
C HIS A 85 4.70 -5.91 -1.57
N TRP A 86 4.22 -6.28 -0.39
CA TRP A 86 3.62 -5.35 0.56
C TRP A 86 4.42 -5.26 1.85
N TYR A 87 4.56 -4.05 2.34
CA TYR A 87 5.29 -3.75 3.58
C TYR A 87 4.37 -3.06 4.57
N LEU A 88 4.45 -3.48 5.83
CA LEU A 88 3.84 -2.75 6.94
C LEU A 88 4.72 -1.54 7.22
N MET A 89 4.12 -0.37 7.25
CA MET A 89 4.82 0.90 7.44
C MET A 89 4.16 1.73 8.52
N MET A 90 4.91 2.67 9.08
CA MET A 90 4.35 3.67 9.98
C MET A 90 4.66 5.06 9.46
N SER A 91 3.79 6.00 9.78
CA SER A 91 4.03 7.42 9.58
C SER A 91 3.94 8.15 10.92
N ASP A 92 4.27 9.43 10.92
CA ASP A 92 4.32 10.24 12.15
C ASP A 92 3.24 11.32 12.20
N SER A 93 2.32 11.32 11.25
CA SER A 93 1.23 12.31 11.22
C SER A 93 0.08 11.79 10.36
N TYR A 94 -1.04 12.51 10.38
CA TYR A 94 -2.18 12.27 9.49
C TYR A 94 -2.06 12.99 8.15
N TYR A 95 -0.90 13.59 7.87
CA TYR A 95 -0.69 14.28 6.61
C TYR A 95 -0.72 13.30 5.44
N SER A 96 -1.43 13.69 4.37
CA SER A 96 -1.34 13.03 3.07
C SER A 96 -1.76 14.02 1.99
N LYS A 97 -1.22 13.81 0.79
CA LYS A 97 -1.53 14.62 -0.39
C LYS A 97 -1.56 13.72 -1.61
N PRO A 98 -2.74 13.44 -2.18
CA PRO A 98 -2.83 12.50 -3.30
C PRO A 98 -2.17 13.06 -4.57
N GLN A 99 -1.56 12.16 -5.34
CA GLN A 99 -0.91 12.48 -6.63
C GLN A 99 -1.98 12.57 -7.73
N ARG A 100 -2.44 13.78 -8.03
CA ARG A 100 -3.54 13.99 -8.97
C ARG A 100 -3.20 13.62 -10.41
N GLU A 101 -1.94 13.73 -10.79
CA GLU A 101 -1.47 13.37 -12.12
C GLU A 101 -1.61 11.87 -12.42
N GLU A 102 -1.67 11.04 -11.38
CA GLU A 102 -1.89 9.60 -11.50
C GLU A 102 -3.32 9.19 -11.16
N TYR A 103 -4.27 10.13 -11.25
CA TYR A 103 -5.70 9.90 -11.01
C TYR A 103 -6.07 9.62 -9.55
N PHE A 104 -5.18 9.92 -8.61
CA PHE A 104 -5.51 9.88 -7.18
C PHE A 104 -6.10 11.23 -6.78
N VAL A 105 -7.38 11.24 -6.44
CA VAL A 105 -8.12 12.48 -6.20
C VAL A 105 -8.41 12.75 -4.72
N ASP A 106 -8.17 11.76 -3.87
CA ASP A 106 -8.34 11.90 -2.43
C ASP A 106 -7.42 10.92 -1.70
N SER A 107 -7.15 11.20 -0.44
CA SER A 107 -6.38 10.34 0.44
C SER A 107 -6.79 10.59 1.88
N GLY A 108 -6.54 9.64 2.75
CA GLY A 108 -6.82 9.81 4.17
C GLY A 108 -6.50 8.55 4.97
N TYR A 109 -6.59 8.72 6.29
CA TYR A 109 -6.38 7.64 7.25
C TYR A 109 -7.72 7.20 7.81
N TYR A 110 -7.98 5.90 7.79
CA TYR A 110 -9.26 5.31 8.17
C TYR A 110 -9.06 4.23 9.21
N LYS A 111 -10.02 4.09 10.12
CA LYS A 111 -10.02 2.98 11.07
C LYS A 111 -10.03 1.65 10.30
N TYR A 112 -9.49 0.61 10.90
CA TYR A 112 -9.34 -0.68 10.22
C TYR A 112 -10.64 -1.17 9.57
N HIS A 113 -11.75 -1.19 10.31
CA HIS A 113 -13.03 -1.67 9.76
C HIS A 113 -13.51 -0.82 8.58
N GLU A 114 -13.34 0.49 8.68
CA GLU A 114 -13.69 1.40 7.57
C GLU A 114 -12.82 1.13 6.36
N ALA A 115 -11.49 1.05 6.57
CA ALA A 115 -10.54 0.79 5.49
C ALA A 115 -10.85 -0.55 4.80
N TYR A 116 -11.11 -1.59 5.59
CA TYR A 116 -11.44 -2.91 5.04
C TYR A 116 -12.66 -2.85 4.12
N HIS A 117 -13.71 -2.16 4.52
CA HIS A 117 -14.92 -2.04 3.70
C HIS A 117 -14.76 -1.11 2.51
N LEU A 118 -13.91 -0.09 2.62
CA LEU A 118 -13.66 0.84 1.51
C LEU A 118 -12.86 0.19 0.39
N LEU A 119 -11.92 -0.70 0.72
CA LEU A 119 -11.16 -1.44 -0.29
C LEU A 119 -12.11 -2.39 -1.03
N LYS A 120 -11.99 -2.43 -2.36
CA LYS A 120 -12.85 -3.27 -3.19
C LYS A 120 -12.18 -4.58 -3.62
N PHE A 121 -10.84 -4.60 -3.67
CA PHE A 121 -10.13 -5.77 -4.16
C PHE A 121 -9.88 -6.77 -3.03
N PRO A 122 -10.30 -8.03 -3.19
CA PRO A 122 -10.08 -9.07 -2.17
C PRO A 122 -8.60 -9.23 -1.78
N ASN A 123 -7.70 -9.10 -2.76
CA ASN A 123 -6.25 -9.20 -2.49
C ASN A 123 -5.77 -8.11 -1.54
N GLU A 124 -6.26 -6.87 -1.73
CA GLU A 124 -5.87 -5.76 -0.86
C GLU A 124 -6.51 -5.88 0.52
N LYS A 125 -7.75 -6.35 0.60
CA LYS A 125 -8.41 -6.62 1.89
C LYS A 125 -7.61 -7.64 2.70
N GLN A 126 -7.13 -8.69 2.05
CA GLN A 126 -6.35 -9.75 2.70
C GLN A 126 -5.01 -9.22 3.21
N ILE A 127 -4.34 -8.41 2.40
CA ILE A 127 -3.08 -7.76 2.80
C ILE A 127 -3.30 -6.81 3.97
N LEU A 128 -4.37 -6.02 3.94
CA LEU A 128 -4.69 -5.12 5.04
C LEU A 128 -4.91 -5.90 6.33
N GLU A 129 -5.69 -6.98 6.27
CA GLU A 129 -5.96 -7.82 7.43
C GLU A 129 -4.67 -8.38 8.04
N GLN A 130 -3.80 -8.90 7.20
CA GLN A 130 -2.51 -9.46 7.64
C GLN A 130 -1.61 -8.39 8.25
N ALA A 131 -1.47 -7.25 7.59
CA ALA A 131 -0.64 -6.15 8.07
C ALA A 131 -1.15 -5.59 9.40
N TYR A 132 -2.47 -5.42 9.52
CA TYR A 132 -3.06 -4.89 10.74
C TYR A 132 -2.88 -5.86 11.92
N SER A 133 -3.04 -7.15 11.67
CA SER A 133 -2.80 -8.19 12.68
C SER A 133 -1.37 -8.12 13.21
N GLU A 134 -0.39 -7.94 12.32
CA GLU A 134 1.01 -7.80 12.73
C GLU A 134 1.24 -6.51 13.51
N CYS A 135 0.60 -5.42 13.13
CA CYS A 135 0.68 -4.16 13.86
C CYS A 135 0.16 -4.32 15.29
N VAL A 136 -0.99 -4.96 15.46
CA VAL A 136 -1.58 -5.21 16.78
C VAL A 136 -0.65 -6.06 17.63
N ASP A 137 -0.07 -7.12 17.04
CA ASP A 137 0.86 -8.00 17.74
C ASP A 137 2.10 -7.23 18.24
N LEU A 138 2.69 -6.42 17.37
CA LEU A 138 3.86 -5.61 17.72
C LEU A 138 3.54 -4.60 18.83
N LYS A 139 2.35 -4.00 18.80
CA LYS A 139 1.92 -3.07 19.86
C LYS A 139 1.76 -3.78 21.21
N LYS A 140 1.21 -4.98 21.20
CA LYS A 140 1.07 -5.79 22.43
C LYS A 140 2.41 -6.12 23.07
N LYS A 141 3.45 -6.26 22.23
CA LYS A 141 4.83 -6.56 22.66
C LYS A 141 5.65 -5.30 22.95
N ASN A 142 5.06 -4.10 22.79
CA ASN A 142 5.73 -2.81 22.90
C ASN A 142 6.89 -2.66 21.90
N LEU A 143 6.77 -3.28 20.71
CA LEU A 143 7.79 -3.24 19.67
C LEU A 143 7.43 -2.34 18.50
N TRP A 144 6.23 -1.78 18.45
CA TRP A 144 5.80 -0.91 17.37
C TRP A 144 6.69 0.34 17.29
N GLY A 145 7.30 0.54 16.12
CA GLY A 145 8.20 1.67 15.90
C GLY A 145 9.62 1.47 16.38
N ASN A 146 9.96 0.31 16.97
CA ASN A 146 11.31 0.03 17.45
C ASN A 146 12.09 -0.77 16.40
N LYS A 147 12.89 -0.07 15.60
CA LYS A 147 13.56 -0.63 14.41
C LYS A 147 14.55 -1.75 14.68
N LYS A 148 15.07 -1.90 15.89
CA LYS A 148 16.05 -2.96 16.17
C LYS A 148 15.46 -4.37 16.20
N TYR A 149 14.14 -4.50 16.10
CA TYR A 149 13.45 -5.79 16.13
C TYR A 149 12.88 -6.20 14.75
N TYR A 150 13.25 -5.50 13.70
CA TYR A 150 12.74 -5.80 12.36
C TYR A 150 13.82 -6.20 11.40
#